data_46226a4fd1a082690e17f3fd7d7ae6a2
#
_entry.id   46226a4fd1a082690e17f3fd7d7ae6a2
#
_cell.length_a   1.000
_cell.length_b   1.000
_cell.length_c   1.000
_cell.angle_alpha   90.00
_cell.angle_beta   90.00
_cell.angle_gamma   90.00
#
_symmetry.space_group_name_H-M   'P 1'
#
loop_
_entity.id
_entity.type
_entity.pdbx_description
1 polymer ?
#
loop_
_entity_poly.entity_id
_entity_poly.type
_entity_poly.pdbx_seq_one_letter_code
_entity_poly.pdbx_strand_id
1 'polypeptide(L)'
;MTSEERKQKRYENRQKKRKQKAEEICGKTFEDVFTYENMVDASKSCCTGVRWKTSTINFETMLLTQADTLQERILNDEYQFQGFKHFKTIEHGKERDINALDIHDRTIQKCYCDELMTEAYSRSFIYDNSASLPGKGMDLTLERLKQHLIHHYHKYGLEGGIYQFDFHGYFASIPHEGAKERLCKHIHDKKLQEIGCQLIDDFITLGGVEQDVDNPHGVGLGSQVSQNIALDYASPIDHYIKDVCRIKGYARYMDDGYVISNSLKQLEEIRDYLIEYAKSLGLELNEKKNVITPFANHSFRFLKMRIRLEPSGKVVMKLSRNSIKAIRRKLQIFRLWVDEGKFSAEDAFTSYQSWRSHAQRCDSYQTLHAMDIYFVKLFQKELAERNNKFKCTLDAKWDYEVGWIYFTSIKEYKAVLAELDRTRYERYMNGFVPLCDRWEWRMQQRSKSAEAFAILRELRENFYLPVESNN
;
A
#
# COMPACT_ATOMS: atom_id res chain seq x y z
N MET A 1 35.22 -26.62 -14.13
CA MET A 1 33.97 -25.91 -14.38
C MET A 1 34.27 -24.50 -14.82
N THR A 2 34.00 -24.17 -16.05
CA THR A 2 34.18 -22.82 -16.64
C THR A 2 33.26 -21.81 -16.02
N SER A 3 33.47 -20.51 -16.27
CA SER A 3 32.60 -19.44 -15.81
C SER A 3 31.15 -19.57 -16.37
N GLU A 4 31.06 -20.05 -17.63
CA GLU A 4 29.77 -20.28 -18.30
C GLU A 4 29.03 -21.48 -17.71
N GLU A 5 29.70 -22.60 -17.46
CA GLU A 5 29.12 -23.76 -16.79
C GLU A 5 28.59 -23.42 -15.40
N ARG A 6 29.30 -22.55 -14.65
CA ARG A 6 28.81 -22.05 -13.33
C ARG A 6 27.56 -21.16 -13.47
N LYS A 7 27.51 -20.34 -14.49
CA LYS A 7 26.32 -19.50 -14.78
C LYS A 7 25.12 -20.37 -15.16
N GLN A 8 25.33 -21.33 -16.05
CA GLN A 8 24.30 -22.27 -16.49
C GLN A 8 23.76 -23.09 -15.32
N LYS A 9 24.63 -23.68 -14.50
CA LYS A 9 24.23 -24.44 -13.31
C LYS A 9 23.47 -23.60 -12.29
N ARG A 10 23.85 -22.29 -12.10
CA ARG A 10 23.10 -21.37 -11.25
C ARG A 10 21.72 -21.07 -11.82
N TYR A 11 21.61 -20.92 -13.14
CA TYR A 11 20.33 -20.71 -13.82
C TYR A 11 19.42 -21.92 -13.64
N GLU A 12 19.89 -23.12 -13.92
CA GLU A 12 19.14 -24.38 -13.77
C GLU A 12 18.67 -24.60 -12.32
N ASN A 13 19.55 -24.36 -11.36
CA ASN A 13 19.19 -24.46 -9.94
C ASN A 13 18.13 -23.44 -9.52
N ARG A 14 18.16 -22.23 -10.08
CA ARG A 14 17.12 -21.22 -9.85
C ARG A 14 15.78 -21.65 -10.47
N GLN A 15 15.79 -22.19 -11.68
CA GLN A 15 14.60 -22.71 -12.34
C GLN A 15 13.99 -23.88 -11.56
N LYS A 16 14.83 -24.82 -11.12
CA LYS A 16 14.38 -25.95 -10.30
C LYS A 16 13.75 -25.50 -8.99
N LYS A 17 14.38 -24.55 -8.26
CA LYS A 17 13.81 -23.98 -7.03
C LYS A 17 12.49 -23.24 -7.28
N ARG A 18 12.40 -22.48 -8.38
CA ARG A 18 11.17 -21.80 -8.77
C ARG A 18 10.05 -22.80 -9.06
N LYS A 19 10.35 -23.88 -9.77
CA LYS A 19 9.37 -24.93 -10.09
C LYS A 19 8.91 -25.65 -8.84
N GLN A 20 9.83 -26.08 -7.95
CA GLN A 20 9.49 -26.70 -6.67
C GLN A 20 8.60 -25.79 -5.81
N LYS A 21 8.97 -24.52 -5.67
CA LYS A 21 8.16 -23.58 -4.91
C LYS A 21 6.80 -23.30 -5.59
N ALA A 22 6.73 -23.42 -6.94
CA ALA A 22 5.48 -23.35 -7.68
C ALA A 22 4.57 -24.52 -7.36
N GLU A 23 5.10 -25.72 -7.39
CA GLU A 23 4.36 -26.93 -7.08
C GLU A 23 3.89 -26.95 -5.61
N GLU A 24 4.74 -26.51 -4.69
CA GLU A 24 4.41 -26.42 -3.26
C GLU A 24 3.21 -25.51 -2.98
N ILE A 25 3.12 -24.33 -3.60
CA ILE A 25 2.05 -23.38 -3.32
C ILE A 25 0.79 -23.68 -4.14
N CYS A 26 0.94 -24.05 -5.42
CA CYS A 26 -0.21 -24.47 -6.22
C CYS A 26 -0.81 -25.79 -5.72
N GLY A 27 -0.04 -26.56 -4.94
CA GLY A 27 -0.48 -27.83 -4.33
C GLY A 27 -1.04 -27.68 -2.91
N LYS A 28 -1.10 -26.44 -2.35
CA LYS A 28 -1.78 -26.23 -1.06
C LYS A 28 -3.22 -26.65 -1.17
N THR A 29 -3.69 -27.43 -0.19
CA THR A 29 -5.08 -27.84 -0.05
C THR A 29 -5.87 -26.78 0.72
N PHE A 30 -7.18 -26.95 0.71
CA PHE A 30 -8.08 -26.10 1.48
C PHE A 30 -7.73 -26.11 2.98
N GLU A 31 -7.42 -27.26 3.52
CA GLU A 31 -7.05 -27.48 4.92
C GLU A 31 -5.69 -26.83 5.25
N ASP A 32 -4.74 -26.83 4.29
CA ASP A 32 -3.43 -26.19 4.47
C ASP A 32 -3.52 -24.66 4.59
N VAL A 33 -4.49 -24.05 3.90
CA VAL A 33 -4.72 -22.62 3.92
C VAL A 33 -5.41 -22.18 5.20
N PHE A 34 -6.49 -22.87 5.60
CA PHE A 34 -7.31 -22.49 6.75
C PHE A 34 -6.95 -23.26 8.01
N THR A 35 -5.65 -23.35 8.35
CA THR A 35 -5.21 -23.86 9.65
C THR A 35 -5.56 -22.88 10.77
N TYR A 36 -5.63 -23.36 12.00
CA TYR A 36 -5.91 -22.51 13.16
C TYR A 36 -4.88 -21.39 13.31
N GLU A 37 -3.59 -21.71 13.14
CA GLU A 37 -2.50 -20.78 13.22
C GLU A 37 -2.63 -19.65 12.19
N ASN A 38 -2.93 -20.00 10.93
CA ASN A 38 -3.14 -19.04 9.84
C ASN A 38 -4.33 -18.13 10.13
N MET A 39 -5.42 -18.69 10.66
CA MET A 39 -6.60 -17.92 11.06
C MET A 39 -6.32 -16.96 12.22
N VAL A 40 -5.51 -17.36 13.20
CA VAL A 40 -5.06 -16.49 14.29
C VAL A 40 -4.21 -15.34 13.76
N ASP A 41 -3.27 -15.60 12.87
CA ASP A 41 -2.39 -14.56 12.31
C ASP A 41 -3.14 -13.60 11.39
N ALA A 42 -4.08 -14.10 10.60
CA ALA A 42 -4.99 -13.28 9.81
C ALA A 42 -5.87 -12.40 10.72
N SER A 43 -6.41 -12.93 11.81
CA SER A 43 -7.21 -12.21 12.81
C SER A 43 -6.42 -11.05 13.43
N LYS A 44 -5.20 -11.30 13.91
CA LYS A 44 -4.30 -10.27 14.45
C LYS A 44 -4.03 -9.17 13.43
N SER A 45 -3.74 -9.56 12.18
CA SER A 45 -3.47 -8.63 11.09
C SER A 45 -4.68 -7.74 10.78
N CYS A 46 -5.90 -8.30 10.80
CA CYS A 46 -7.13 -7.56 10.56
C CYS A 46 -7.45 -6.54 11.65
N CYS A 47 -7.00 -6.75 12.87
CA CYS A 47 -7.17 -5.79 13.97
C CYS A 47 -6.20 -4.61 13.88
N THR A 48 -5.07 -4.77 13.17
CA THR A 48 -4.02 -3.74 13.11
C THR A 48 -4.52 -2.46 12.43
N GLY A 49 -4.30 -1.30 13.08
CA GLY A 49 -4.67 0.02 12.55
C GLY A 49 -6.16 0.39 12.63
N VAL A 50 -7.02 -0.55 13.04
CA VAL A 50 -8.50 -0.32 13.16
C VAL A 50 -9.05 -0.59 14.56
N ARG A 51 -8.18 -0.79 15.52
CA ARG A 51 -8.49 -1.03 16.93
C ARG A 51 -9.31 0.07 17.62
N TRP A 52 -9.49 1.21 16.99
CA TRP A 52 -10.41 2.26 17.43
C TRP A 52 -11.90 1.96 17.17
N LYS A 53 -12.22 0.90 16.41
CA LYS A 53 -13.60 0.49 16.13
C LYS A 53 -14.07 -0.49 17.17
N THR A 54 -15.27 -0.28 17.71
CA THR A 54 -15.89 -1.17 18.72
C THR A 54 -15.98 -2.61 18.21
N SER A 55 -16.35 -2.82 16.93
CA SER A 55 -16.41 -4.16 16.33
C SER A 55 -15.05 -4.87 16.36
N THR A 56 -13.96 -4.14 16.11
CA THR A 56 -12.62 -4.70 16.16
C THR A 56 -12.19 -5.04 17.59
N ILE A 57 -12.52 -4.18 18.56
CA ILE A 57 -12.23 -4.43 19.97
C ILE A 57 -12.95 -5.70 20.44
N ASN A 58 -14.25 -5.81 20.16
CA ASN A 58 -15.05 -6.98 20.53
C ASN A 58 -14.49 -8.27 19.90
N PHE A 59 -14.08 -8.22 18.65
CA PHE A 59 -13.44 -9.35 17.97
C PHE A 59 -12.08 -9.70 18.59
N GLU A 60 -11.24 -8.70 18.85
CA GLU A 60 -9.89 -8.89 19.41
C GLU A 60 -9.92 -9.42 20.86
N THR A 61 -10.95 -9.07 21.65
CA THR A 61 -11.14 -9.57 23.01
C THR A 61 -11.28 -11.09 23.06
N MET A 62 -11.90 -11.70 22.03
CA MET A 62 -12.11 -13.13 21.91
C MET A 62 -11.38 -13.72 20.69
N LEU A 63 -10.24 -13.16 20.31
CA LEU A 63 -9.55 -13.44 19.05
C LEU A 63 -9.29 -14.92 18.82
N LEU A 64 -8.82 -15.66 19.81
CA LEU A 64 -8.52 -17.08 19.68
C LEU A 64 -9.78 -17.91 19.43
N THR A 65 -10.84 -17.66 20.22
CA THR A 65 -12.15 -18.31 20.05
C THR A 65 -12.78 -17.95 18.72
N GLN A 66 -12.67 -16.68 18.29
CA GLN A 66 -13.18 -16.23 17.00
C GLN A 66 -12.44 -16.92 15.83
N ALA A 67 -11.11 -17.03 15.92
CA ALA A 67 -10.31 -17.72 14.91
C ALA A 67 -10.67 -19.22 14.79
N ASP A 68 -10.86 -19.89 15.93
CA ASP A 68 -11.28 -21.28 16.02
C ASP A 68 -12.68 -21.50 15.40
N THR A 69 -13.66 -20.71 15.82
CA THR A 69 -15.02 -20.75 15.28
C THR A 69 -15.05 -20.47 13.77
N LEU A 70 -14.26 -19.50 13.28
CA LEU A 70 -14.19 -19.21 11.84
C LEU A 70 -13.56 -20.36 11.08
N GLN A 71 -12.52 -20.99 11.63
CA GLN A 71 -11.90 -22.17 11.05
C GLN A 71 -12.89 -23.33 10.95
N GLU A 72 -13.55 -23.70 12.05
CA GLU A 72 -14.54 -24.78 12.05
C GLU A 72 -15.63 -24.54 10.98
N ARG A 73 -16.20 -23.34 10.96
CA ARG A 73 -17.27 -23.00 10.03
C ARG A 73 -16.84 -23.03 8.56
N ILE A 74 -15.63 -22.57 8.24
CA ILE A 74 -15.14 -22.59 6.86
C ILE A 74 -14.79 -24.02 6.42
N LEU A 75 -14.21 -24.83 7.30
CA LEU A 75 -13.86 -26.22 6.99
C LEU A 75 -15.08 -27.11 6.80
N ASN A 76 -16.18 -26.83 7.51
CA ASN A 76 -17.44 -27.57 7.43
C ASN A 76 -18.41 -27.04 6.36
N ASP A 77 -17.99 -26.09 5.52
CA ASP A 77 -18.83 -25.42 4.51
C ASP A 77 -20.07 -24.70 5.12
N GLU A 78 -19.98 -24.31 6.40
CA GLU A 78 -21.05 -23.63 7.15
C GLU A 78 -20.90 -22.11 7.17
N TYR A 79 -19.78 -21.58 6.64
CA TYR A 79 -19.53 -20.15 6.63
C TYR A 79 -20.28 -19.47 5.49
N GLN A 80 -21.04 -18.44 5.83
CA GLN A 80 -21.72 -17.58 4.85
C GLN A 80 -21.10 -16.19 4.90
N PHE A 81 -20.58 -15.73 3.78
CA PHE A 81 -20.06 -14.37 3.65
C PHE A 81 -21.19 -13.36 3.79
N GLN A 82 -20.95 -12.32 4.59
CA GLN A 82 -21.91 -11.23 4.82
C GLN A 82 -21.91 -10.19 3.69
N GLY A 83 -20.90 -10.25 2.82
CA GLY A 83 -20.73 -9.32 1.72
C GLY A 83 -20.18 -7.96 2.12
N PHE A 84 -20.25 -7.02 1.18
CA PHE A 84 -19.65 -5.70 1.33
C PHE A 84 -20.63 -4.65 1.86
N LYS A 85 -20.14 -3.80 2.77
CA LYS A 85 -20.80 -2.56 3.18
C LYS A 85 -20.25 -1.42 2.32
N HIS A 86 -21.12 -0.75 1.59
CA HIS A 86 -20.75 0.35 0.70
C HIS A 86 -20.80 1.68 1.43
N PHE A 87 -19.79 2.52 1.24
CA PHE A 87 -19.82 3.91 1.64
C PHE A 87 -18.90 4.75 0.74
N LYS A 88 -19.22 6.02 0.65
CA LYS A 88 -18.44 6.99 -0.10
C LYS A 88 -17.46 7.72 0.80
N THR A 89 -16.24 7.92 0.31
CA THR A 89 -15.22 8.74 0.97
C THR A 89 -14.61 9.73 -0.01
N ILE A 90 -14.13 10.85 0.49
CA ILE A 90 -13.42 11.82 -0.33
C ILE A 90 -11.93 11.68 -0.08
N GLU A 91 -11.20 11.21 -1.10
CA GLU A 91 -9.76 11.10 -1.07
C GLU A 91 -9.13 12.05 -2.08
N HIS A 92 -8.31 13.00 -1.61
CA HIS A 92 -7.67 14.02 -2.44
C HIS A 92 -8.65 14.81 -3.36
N GLY A 93 -9.87 15.06 -2.87
CA GLY A 93 -10.91 15.79 -3.60
C GLY A 93 -11.64 14.97 -4.66
N LYS A 94 -11.40 13.66 -4.72
CA LYS A 94 -12.17 12.71 -5.53
C LYS A 94 -13.05 11.87 -4.63
N GLU A 95 -14.31 11.73 -4.98
CA GLU A 95 -15.21 10.77 -4.37
C GLU A 95 -14.80 9.37 -4.79
N ARG A 96 -14.73 8.45 -3.81
CA ARG A 96 -14.43 7.05 -4.03
C ARG A 96 -15.45 6.18 -3.33
N ASP A 97 -15.94 5.19 -4.02
CA ASP A 97 -16.78 4.14 -3.46
C ASP A 97 -15.88 3.09 -2.81
N ILE A 98 -16.13 2.82 -1.53
CA ILE A 98 -15.36 1.85 -0.75
C ILE A 98 -16.27 0.68 -0.40
N ASN A 99 -15.79 -0.51 -0.69
CA ASN A 99 -16.41 -1.77 -0.33
C ASN A 99 -15.70 -2.30 0.92
N ALA A 100 -16.30 -2.10 2.09
CA ALA A 100 -15.75 -2.57 3.35
C ALA A 100 -16.36 -3.91 3.76
N LEU A 101 -15.52 -4.79 4.24
CA LEU A 101 -15.92 -6.08 4.79
C LEU A 101 -16.17 -6.00 6.29
N ASP A 102 -17.04 -6.87 6.78
CA ASP A 102 -17.08 -7.23 8.18
C ASP A 102 -15.73 -7.86 8.60
N ILE A 103 -15.42 -7.83 9.89
CA ILE A 103 -14.12 -8.31 10.38
C ILE A 103 -13.95 -9.82 10.21
N HIS A 104 -15.05 -10.59 10.25
CA HIS A 104 -15.03 -12.04 10.05
C HIS A 104 -14.73 -12.39 8.59
N ASP A 105 -15.46 -11.81 7.64
CA ASP A 105 -15.20 -11.96 6.20
C ASP A 105 -13.80 -11.50 5.83
N ARG A 106 -13.38 -10.37 6.41
CA ARG A 106 -12.05 -9.82 6.23
C ARG A 106 -10.96 -10.77 6.72
N THR A 107 -11.20 -11.49 7.82
CA THR A 107 -10.24 -12.46 8.37
C THR A 107 -10.07 -13.64 7.43
N ILE A 108 -11.16 -14.21 6.91
CA ILE A 108 -11.12 -15.31 5.94
C ILE A 108 -10.42 -14.86 4.65
N GLN A 109 -10.80 -13.70 4.10
CA GLN A 109 -10.13 -13.15 2.92
C GLN A 109 -8.65 -12.90 3.16
N LYS A 110 -8.28 -12.41 4.34
CA LYS A 110 -6.89 -12.15 4.71
C LYS A 110 -6.08 -13.44 4.76
N CYS A 111 -6.61 -14.47 5.40
CA CYS A 111 -6.00 -15.79 5.44
C CYS A 111 -5.80 -16.36 4.03
N TYR A 112 -6.86 -16.36 3.20
CA TYR A 112 -6.81 -16.80 1.81
C TYR A 112 -5.77 -16.06 0.97
N CYS A 113 -5.69 -14.73 1.14
CA CYS A 113 -4.73 -13.90 0.40
C CYS A 113 -3.29 -14.13 0.85
N ASP A 114 -3.03 -14.16 2.15
CA ASP A 114 -1.68 -14.24 2.68
C ASP A 114 -1.09 -15.63 2.50
N GLU A 115 -1.89 -16.67 2.69
CA GLU A 115 -1.41 -18.05 2.64
C GLU A 115 -1.37 -18.63 1.22
N LEU A 116 -2.15 -18.08 0.29
CA LEU A 116 -2.27 -18.65 -1.05
C LEU A 116 -2.17 -17.60 -2.17
N MET A 117 -3.19 -16.75 -2.29
CA MET A 117 -3.45 -15.96 -3.50
C MET A 117 -2.29 -15.02 -3.86
N THR A 118 -1.76 -14.28 -2.87
CA THR A 118 -0.68 -13.30 -3.11
C THR A 118 0.57 -13.98 -3.65
N GLU A 119 0.94 -15.12 -3.11
CA GLU A 119 2.13 -15.83 -3.56
C GLU A 119 1.89 -16.57 -4.89
N ALA A 120 0.73 -17.22 -5.05
CA ALA A 120 0.37 -17.90 -6.30
C ALA A 120 0.39 -16.93 -7.50
N TYR A 121 -0.18 -15.74 -7.35
CA TYR A 121 -0.21 -14.73 -8.40
C TYR A 121 1.14 -14.06 -8.65
N SER A 122 1.87 -13.72 -7.58
CA SER A 122 3.14 -12.99 -7.67
C SER A 122 4.22 -13.70 -8.49
N ARG A 123 4.08 -14.98 -8.71
CA ARG A 123 5.01 -15.80 -9.53
C ARG A 123 4.90 -15.51 -11.01
N SER A 124 3.71 -15.15 -11.48
CA SER A 124 3.50 -14.75 -12.86
C SER A 124 3.93 -13.30 -13.11
N PHE A 125 4.18 -12.50 -12.06
CA PHE A 125 4.50 -11.10 -12.22
C PHE A 125 5.93 -10.87 -12.68
N ILE A 126 6.09 -9.90 -13.57
CA ILE A 126 7.42 -9.37 -13.88
C ILE A 126 8.03 -8.72 -12.62
N TYR A 127 9.36 -8.69 -12.55
CA TYR A 127 10.05 -8.06 -11.41
C TYR A 127 9.64 -6.60 -11.18
N ASP A 128 9.42 -5.87 -12.27
CA ASP A 128 9.08 -4.44 -12.31
C ASP A 128 7.58 -4.15 -12.11
N ASN A 129 6.77 -5.14 -11.69
CA ASN A 129 5.46 -4.95 -11.11
C ASN A 129 5.62 -4.86 -9.59
N SER A 130 5.32 -3.71 -8.99
CA SER A 130 5.72 -3.42 -7.62
C SER A 130 4.63 -2.84 -6.71
N ALA A 131 3.43 -2.66 -7.20
CA ALA A 131 2.31 -2.20 -6.38
C ALA A 131 1.83 -3.31 -5.44
N SER A 132 1.46 -2.96 -4.21
CA SER A 132 0.79 -3.83 -3.22
C SER A 132 1.43 -5.22 -3.00
N LEU A 133 2.72 -5.36 -3.26
CA LEU A 133 3.46 -6.60 -3.04
C LEU A 133 4.41 -6.48 -1.85
N PRO A 134 4.55 -7.54 -1.02
CA PRO A 134 5.50 -7.55 0.10
C PRO A 134 6.94 -7.22 -0.36
N GLY A 135 7.62 -6.35 0.38
CA GLY A 135 8.98 -5.93 0.06
C GLY A 135 9.15 -5.05 -1.18
N LYS A 136 8.05 -4.66 -1.82
CA LYS A 136 8.02 -3.75 -2.96
C LYS A 136 7.27 -2.46 -2.61
N GLY A 137 6.90 -1.67 -3.59
CA GLY A 137 6.13 -0.45 -3.41
C GLY A 137 6.67 0.74 -4.23
N MET A 138 6.23 1.92 -3.87
CA MET A 138 6.57 3.15 -4.60
C MET A 138 8.07 3.41 -4.66
N ASP A 139 8.82 3.14 -3.59
CA ASP A 139 10.27 3.37 -3.53
C ASP A 139 11.00 2.51 -4.55
N LEU A 140 10.67 1.22 -4.63
CA LEU A 140 11.23 0.33 -5.65
C LEU A 140 10.86 0.79 -7.06
N THR A 141 9.60 1.18 -7.28
CA THR A 141 9.16 1.66 -8.61
C THR A 141 9.95 2.87 -9.09
N LEU A 142 10.15 3.84 -8.22
CA LEU A 142 10.91 5.05 -8.55
C LEU A 142 12.40 4.78 -8.76
N GLU A 143 12.98 3.90 -7.95
CA GLU A 143 14.37 3.46 -8.14
C GLU A 143 14.52 2.72 -9.47
N ARG A 144 13.59 1.82 -9.81
CA ARG A 144 13.59 1.12 -11.11
C ARG A 144 13.45 2.08 -12.28
N LEU A 145 12.56 3.07 -12.18
CA LEU A 145 12.43 4.10 -13.21
C LEU A 145 13.73 4.87 -13.40
N LYS A 146 14.37 5.27 -12.31
CA LYS A 146 15.68 5.95 -12.34
C LYS A 146 16.75 5.08 -13.00
N GLN A 147 16.83 3.80 -12.63
CA GLN A 147 17.76 2.84 -13.25
C GLN A 147 17.50 2.65 -14.74
N HIS A 148 16.23 2.54 -15.16
CA HIS A 148 15.85 2.40 -16.56
C HIS A 148 16.24 3.65 -17.38
N LEU A 149 16.04 4.83 -16.83
CA LEU A 149 16.44 6.11 -17.48
C LEU A 149 17.95 6.25 -17.60
N ILE A 150 18.69 5.90 -16.54
CA ILE A 150 20.17 5.93 -16.54
C ILE A 150 20.71 4.91 -17.56
N HIS A 151 20.17 3.69 -17.57
CA HIS A 151 20.58 2.66 -18.53
C HIS A 151 20.29 3.09 -19.98
N HIS A 152 19.11 3.66 -20.21
CA HIS A 152 18.75 4.23 -21.51
C HIS A 152 19.73 5.31 -21.94
N TYR A 153 20.04 6.27 -21.05
CA TYR A 153 20.95 7.36 -21.35
C TYR A 153 22.36 6.89 -21.72
N HIS A 154 22.90 5.92 -20.98
CA HIS A 154 24.22 5.35 -21.28
C HIS A 154 24.30 4.72 -22.67
N LYS A 155 23.19 4.25 -23.21
CA LYS A 155 23.16 3.57 -24.49
C LYS A 155 22.74 4.48 -25.66
N TYR A 156 21.85 5.42 -25.41
CA TYR A 156 21.14 6.17 -26.45
C TYR A 156 21.11 7.69 -26.17
N GLY A 157 21.69 8.17 -25.08
CA GLY A 157 21.61 9.58 -24.69
C GLY A 157 20.16 10.02 -24.46
N LEU A 158 19.75 11.11 -25.09
CA LEU A 158 18.39 11.66 -25.05
C LEU A 158 17.53 11.22 -26.25
N GLU A 159 18.00 10.29 -27.06
CA GLU A 159 17.23 9.77 -28.20
C GLU A 159 16.01 9.00 -27.72
N GLY A 160 14.86 9.16 -28.39
CA GLY A 160 13.62 8.49 -28.04
C GLY A 160 12.84 9.16 -26.92
N GLY A 161 12.16 8.38 -26.08
CA GLY A 161 11.25 8.92 -25.07
C GLY A 161 10.68 7.88 -24.13
N ILE A 162 9.65 8.32 -23.41
CA ILE A 162 8.84 7.50 -22.51
C ILE A 162 7.39 7.56 -22.96
N TYR A 163 6.76 6.41 -23.10
CA TYR A 163 5.32 6.26 -23.23
C TYR A 163 4.75 5.94 -21.84
N GLN A 164 3.74 6.66 -21.43
CA GLN A 164 3.02 6.46 -20.19
C GLN A 164 1.57 6.13 -20.48
N PHE A 165 1.01 5.23 -19.70
CA PHE A 165 -0.40 4.83 -19.79
C PHE A 165 -0.99 4.61 -18.40
N ASP A 166 -2.31 4.68 -18.32
CA ASP A 166 -3.11 4.50 -17.12
C ASP A 166 -4.46 3.93 -17.59
N PHE A 167 -4.99 2.96 -16.86
CA PHE A 167 -6.31 2.43 -17.17
C PHE A 167 -7.43 3.33 -16.67
N HIS A 168 -8.47 3.50 -17.46
CA HIS A 168 -9.67 4.21 -17.05
C HIS A 168 -10.53 3.32 -16.15
N GLY A 169 -10.84 3.77 -14.93
CA GLY A 169 -11.70 3.02 -14.02
C GLY A 169 -11.24 1.59 -13.72
N TYR A 170 -9.93 1.32 -13.67
CA TYR A 170 -9.32 0.00 -13.71
C TYR A 170 -10.03 -1.06 -12.86
N PHE A 171 -10.18 -0.80 -11.57
CA PHE A 171 -10.85 -1.74 -10.64
C PHE A 171 -12.32 -1.98 -11.01
N ALA A 172 -13.01 -0.96 -11.49
CA ALA A 172 -14.42 -1.05 -11.87
C ALA A 172 -14.66 -1.72 -13.23
N SER A 173 -13.60 -1.86 -14.05
CA SER A 173 -13.72 -2.40 -15.42
C SER A 173 -13.33 -3.87 -15.56
N ILE A 174 -12.74 -4.49 -14.52
CA ILE A 174 -12.26 -5.88 -14.60
C ILE A 174 -13.46 -6.84 -14.70
N PRO A 175 -13.61 -7.60 -15.81
CA PRO A 175 -14.68 -8.59 -15.96
C PRO A 175 -14.51 -9.74 -14.96
N HIS A 176 -15.59 -10.17 -14.29
CA HIS A 176 -15.55 -11.25 -13.32
C HIS A 176 -15.14 -12.58 -13.97
N GLU A 177 -15.66 -12.87 -15.17
CA GLU A 177 -15.32 -14.10 -15.88
C GLU A 177 -13.81 -14.21 -16.14
N GLY A 178 -13.21 -13.14 -16.70
CA GLY A 178 -11.77 -13.11 -16.92
C GLY A 178 -10.95 -13.18 -15.63
N ALA A 179 -11.43 -12.57 -14.53
CA ALA A 179 -10.77 -12.68 -13.22
C ALA A 179 -10.82 -14.11 -12.67
N LYS A 180 -11.95 -14.81 -12.80
CA LYS A 180 -12.13 -16.23 -12.40
C LYS A 180 -11.28 -17.18 -13.24
N GLU A 181 -11.25 -17.00 -14.56
CA GLU A 181 -10.35 -17.78 -15.43
C GLU A 181 -8.89 -17.69 -14.99
N ARG A 182 -8.45 -16.50 -14.64
CA ARG A 182 -7.07 -16.27 -14.18
C ARG A 182 -6.84 -16.88 -12.81
N LEU A 183 -7.80 -16.78 -11.89
CA LEU A 183 -7.75 -17.42 -10.59
C LEU A 183 -7.56 -18.93 -10.73
N CYS A 184 -8.36 -19.58 -11.58
CA CYS A 184 -8.27 -21.02 -11.83
C CYS A 184 -6.94 -21.47 -12.47
N LYS A 185 -6.23 -20.58 -13.17
CA LYS A 185 -4.88 -20.86 -13.69
C LYS A 185 -3.81 -20.88 -12.59
N HIS A 186 -4.00 -20.15 -11.51
CA HIS A 186 -3.04 -20.03 -10.43
C HIS A 186 -3.31 -20.93 -9.23
N ILE A 187 -4.55 -21.29 -9.00
CA ILE A 187 -5.01 -22.06 -7.85
C ILE A 187 -5.63 -23.36 -8.38
N HIS A 188 -5.19 -24.51 -7.89
CA HIS A 188 -5.57 -25.80 -8.44
C HIS A 188 -6.59 -26.57 -7.57
N ASP A 189 -6.60 -26.33 -6.26
CA ASP A 189 -7.59 -26.92 -5.37
C ASP A 189 -8.98 -26.36 -5.66
N LYS A 190 -9.97 -27.25 -5.85
CA LYS A 190 -11.33 -26.86 -6.26
C LYS A 190 -12.07 -26.04 -5.21
N LYS A 191 -11.96 -26.42 -3.93
CA LYS A 191 -12.61 -25.65 -2.86
C LYS A 191 -12.03 -24.24 -2.75
N LEU A 192 -10.71 -24.11 -2.88
CA LEU A 192 -10.05 -22.80 -2.91
C LEU A 192 -10.41 -21.98 -4.14
N GLN A 193 -10.65 -22.61 -5.31
CA GLN A 193 -11.20 -21.94 -6.50
C GLN A 193 -12.62 -21.43 -6.24
N GLU A 194 -13.49 -22.26 -5.65
CA GLU A 194 -14.89 -21.91 -5.33
C GLU A 194 -14.95 -20.69 -4.42
N ILE A 195 -14.16 -20.68 -3.33
CA ILE A 195 -14.06 -19.50 -2.45
C ILE A 195 -13.55 -18.28 -3.22
N GLY A 196 -12.49 -18.42 -3.98
CA GLY A 196 -11.95 -17.31 -4.76
C GLY A 196 -12.95 -16.75 -5.78
N CYS A 197 -13.71 -17.62 -6.45
CA CYS A 197 -14.78 -17.21 -7.36
C CYS A 197 -15.92 -16.51 -6.61
N GLN A 198 -16.33 -17.04 -5.46
CA GLN A 198 -17.36 -16.40 -4.63
C GLN A 198 -16.91 -15.00 -4.19
N LEU A 199 -15.66 -14.84 -3.75
CA LEU A 199 -15.11 -13.55 -3.35
C LEU A 199 -15.07 -12.54 -4.53
N ILE A 200 -15.00 -13.01 -5.77
CA ILE A 200 -15.12 -12.17 -6.97
C ILE A 200 -16.60 -11.81 -7.20
N ASP A 201 -17.48 -12.79 -7.10
CA ASP A 201 -18.91 -12.58 -7.33
C ASP A 201 -19.58 -11.71 -6.27
N ASP A 202 -19.04 -11.70 -5.04
CA ASP A 202 -19.54 -10.83 -3.96
C ASP A 202 -19.45 -9.32 -4.29
N PHE A 203 -18.67 -8.94 -5.32
CA PHE A 203 -18.65 -7.56 -5.84
C PHE A 203 -19.86 -7.26 -6.74
N ILE A 204 -21.06 -7.61 -6.31
CA ILE A 204 -22.33 -7.44 -7.05
C ILE A 204 -22.80 -5.99 -7.16
N THR A 205 -22.26 -5.09 -6.33
CA THR A 205 -22.66 -3.67 -6.33
C THR A 205 -21.43 -2.78 -6.44
N LEU A 206 -21.35 -1.97 -7.48
CA LEU A 206 -20.35 -0.92 -7.64
C LEU A 206 -21.01 0.43 -7.50
N GLY A 207 -20.49 1.27 -6.60
CA GLY A 207 -21.03 2.61 -6.41
C GLY A 207 -22.50 2.66 -5.96
N GLY A 208 -23.01 1.59 -5.33
CA GLY A 208 -24.40 1.46 -4.91
C GLY A 208 -25.39 1.16 -6.05
N VAL A 209 -24.88 0.85 -7.25
CA VAL A 209 -25.67 0.38 -8.40
C VAL A 209 -25.51 -1.11 -8.56
N GLU A 210 -26.59 -1.86 -8.66
CA GLU A 210 -26.56 -3.28 -9.00
C GLU A 210 -25.95 -3.46 -10.39
N GLN A 211 -25.10 -4.46 -10.50
CA GLN A 211 -24.46 -4.79 -11.76
C GLN A 211 -25.41 -5.55 -12.69
N ASP A 212 -25.09 -5.47 -13.98
CA ASP A 212 -25.67 -6.35 -14.97
C ASP A 212 -25.32 -7.81 -14.65
N VAL A 213 -26.33 -8.63 -14.40
CA VAL A 213 -26.18 -10.04 -14.04
C VAL A 213 -25.56 -10.86 -15.17
N ASP A 214 -25.79 -10.43 -16.43
CA ASP A 214 -25.29 -11.14 -17.62
C ASP A 214 -23.83 -10.83 -17.92
N ASN A 215 -23.29 -9.68 -17.42
CA ASN A 215 -21.91 -9.28 -17.62
C ASN A 215 -21.34 -8.58 -16.38
N PRO A 216 -21.18 -9.31 -15.27
CA PRO A 216 -20.67 -8.74 -14.03
C PRO A 216 -19.20 -8.31 -14.19
N HIS A 217 -18.90 -7.10 -13.75
CA HIS A 217 -17.56 -6.54 -13.83
C HIS A 217 -17.24 -5.68 -12.60
N GLY A 218 -15.94 -5.48 -12.38
CA GLY A 218 -15.41 -4.66 -11.32
C GLY A 218 -15.13 -5.42 -10.04
N VAL A 219 -13.97 -5.11 -9.49
CA VAL A 219 -13.53 -5.56 -8.16
C VAL A 219 -13.45 -4.34 -7.26
N GLY A 220 -14.19 -4.35 -6.18
CA GLY A 220 -14.36 -3.18 -5.31
C GLY A 220 -13.06 -2.73 -4.65
N LEU A 221 -12.95 -1.42 -4.39
CA LEU A 221 -11.81 -0.88 -3.64
C LEU A 221 -11.94 -1.20 -2.14
N GLY A 222 -10.83 -1.62 -1.51
CA GLY A 222 -10.74 -1.83 -0.06
C GLY A 222 -10.44 -3.26 0.36
N SER A 223 -10.39 -4.21 -0.55
CA SER A 223 -10.07 -5.62 -0.33
C SER A 223 -8.67 -5.97 -0.83
N GLN A 224 -8.00 -6.91 -0.14
CA GLN A 224 -6.72 -7.47 -0.61
C GLN A 224 -6.92 -8.37 -1.83
N VAL A 225 -8.05 -9.07 -1.91
CA VAL A 225 -8.45 -9.87 -3.08
C VAL A 225 -8.50 -9.00 -4.33
N SER A 226 -9.17 -7.84 -4.27
CA SER A 226 -9.25 -6.90 -5.39
C SER A 226 -7.88 -6.44 -5.87
N GLN A 227 -6.96 -6.19 -4.93
CA GLN A 227 -5.59 -5.77 -5.27
C GLN A 227 -4.82 -6.88 -5.99
N ASN A 228 -4.92 -8.13 -5.52
CA ASN A 228 -4.28 -9.27 -6.17
C ASN A 228 -4.83 -9.51 -7.56
N ILE A 229 -6.16 -9.47 -7.73
CA ILE A 229 -6.81 -9.60 -9.05
C ILE A 229 -6.34 -8.49 -9.98
N ALA A 230 -6.36 -7.23 -9.55
CA ALA A 230 -5.93 -6.11 -10.38
C ALA A 230 -4.45 -6.19 -10.78
N LEU A 231 -3.58 -6.69 -9.90
CA LEU A 231 -2.18 -6.91 -10.26
C LEU A 231 -2.01 -7.98 -11.35
N ASP A 232 -2.76 -9.07 -11.23
CA ASP A 232 -2.66 -10.19 -12.16
C ASP A 232 -3.38 -9.92 -13.49
N TYR A 233 -4.54 -9.28 -13.47
CA TYR A 233 -5.38 -9.11 -14.65
C TYR A 233 -4.68 -8.43 -15.82
N ALA A 234 -3.86 -7.42 -15.57
CA ALA A 234 -3.05 -6.75 -16.57
C ALA A 234 -1.66 -7.38 -16.80
N SER A 235 -1.31 -8.50 -16.16
CA SER A 235 0.00 -9.13 -16.33
C SER A 235 0.28 -9.65 -17.75
N PRO A 236 -0.70 -10.06 -18.59
CA PRO A 236 -0.44 -10.34 -20.00
C PRO A 236 0.17 -9.17 -20.78
N ILE A 237 -0.22 -7.94 -20.44
CA ILE A 237 0.39 -6.72 -21.02
C ILE A 237 1.86 -6.60 -20.58
N ASP A 238 2.15 -6.89 -19.30
CA ASP A 238 3.51 -6.85 -18.78
C ASP A 238 4.43 -7.82 -19.54
N HIS A 239 3.94 -9.04 -19.77
CA HIS A 239 4.66 -10.08 -20.52
C HIS A 239 4.82 -9.75 -21.99
N TYR A 240 3.79 -9.21 -22.64
CA TYR A 240 3.91 -8.76 -24.03
C TYR A 240 5.05 -7.75 -24.18
N ILE A 241 5.10 -6.72 -23.34
CA ILE A 241 6.13 -5.69 -23.43
C ILE A 241 7.53 -6.25 -23.08
N LYS A 242 7.65 -7.09 -22.04
CA LYS A 242 8.94 -7.62 -21.61
C LYS A 242 9.45 -8.75 -22.49
N ASP A 243 8.60 -9.68 -22.86
CA ASP A 243 9.01 -10.94 -23.48
C ASP A 243 8.89 -10.89 -25.01
N VAL A 244 7.84 -10.26 -25.56
CA VAL A 244 7.62 -10.14 -27.01
C VAL A 244 8.34 -8.91 -27.56
N CYS A 245 8.05 -7.71 -27.04
CA CYS A 245 8.72 -6.48 -27.47
C CYS A 245 10.17 -6.37 -26.95
N ARG A 246 10.57 -7.20 -25.99
CA ARG A 246 11.91 -7.25 -25.36
C ARG A 246 12.37 -5.92 -24.79
N ILE A 247 11.45 -5.11 -24.29
CA ILE A 247 11.74 -3.80 -23.71
C ILE A 247 12.14 -3.97 -22.25
N LYS A 248 13.38 -3.60 -21.92
CA LYS A 248 13.89 -3.62 -20.55
C LYS A 248 13.36 -2.47 -19.72
N GLY A 249 13.22 -1.28 -20.31
CA GLY A 249 12.75 -0.05 -19.69
C GLY A 249 11.24 0.00 -19.52
N TYR A 250 10.66 -0.96 -18.81
CA TYR A 250 9.22 -1.07 -18.55
C TYR A 250 8.97 -1.38 -17.08
N ALA A 251 7.98 -0.72 -16.48
CA ALA A 251 7.41 -1.10 -15.20
C ALA A 251 5.94 -0.68 -15.12
N ARG A 252 5.18 -1.37 -14.26
CA ARG A 252 3.80 -1.04 -13.93
C ARG A 252 3.62 -0.93 -12.42
N TYR A 253 2.87 0.08 -12.00
CA TYR A 253 2.43 0.29 -10.64
C TYR A 253 0.91 0.34 -10.60
N MET A 254 0.27 -0.79 -10.36
CA MET A 254 -1.18 -1.01 -10.44
C MET A 254 -1.71 -0.69 -11.86
N ASP A 255 -2.40 0.43 -12.01
CA ASP A 255 -2.98 0.98 -13.24
C ASP A 255 -2.02 1.88 -14.04
N ASP A 256 -1.03 2.49 -13.38
CA ASP A 256 -0.03 3.36 -14.01
C ASP A 256 1.16 2.55 -14.57
N GLY A 257 1.47 2.69 -15.85
CA GLY A 257 2.63 2.04 -16.49
C GLY A 257 3.47 2.99 -17.33
N TYR A 258 4.72 2.59 -17.60
CA TYR A 258 5.59 3.29 -18.53
C TYR A 258 6.44 2.35 -19.38
N VAL A 259 6.76 2.79 -20.59
CA VAL A 259 7.64 2.12 -21.56
C VAL A 259 8.69 3.11 -22.04
N ILE A 260 9.97 2.73 -22.00
CA ILE A 260 11.10 3.55 -22.47
C ILE A 260 11.71 2.91 -23.73
N SER A 261 11.82 3.68 -24.80
CA SER A 261 12.51 3.26 -26.02
C SER A 261 13.30 4.43 -26.65
N ASN A 262 14.33 4.09 -27.40
CA ASN A 262 15.07 5.05 -28.23
C ASN A 262 14.34 5.38 -29.55
N SER A 263 13.28 4.67 -29.88
CA SER A 263 12.45 4.92 -31.07
C SER A 263 11.06 5.41 -30.66
N LEU A 264 10.71 6.64 -31.03
CA LEU A 264 9.36 7.16 -30.81
C LEU A 264 8.34 6.37 -31.63
N LYS A 265 8.71 5.93 -32.84
CA LYS A 265 7.84 5.08 -33.70
C LYS A 265 7.51 3.76 -32.99
N GLN A 266 8.51 3.11 -32.36
CA GLN A 266 8.26 1.89 -31.57
C GLN A 266 7.31 2.15 -30.40
N LEU A 267 7.41 3.30 -29.73
CA LEU A 267 6.49 3.67 -28.66
C LEU A 267 5.07 3.89 -29.18
N GLU A 268 4.90 4.46 -30.39
CA GLU A 268 3.60 4.61 -31.04
C GLU A 268 3.00 3.24 -31.38
N GLU A 269 3.77 2.34 -31.98
CA GLU A 269 3.34 0.97 -32.31
C GLU A 269 2.91 0.20 -31.03
N ILE A 270 3.66 0.33 -29.94
CA ILE A 270 3.30 -0.28 -28.65
C ILE A 270 2.02 0.36 -28.09
N ARG A 271 1.89 1.68 -28.12
CA ARG A 271 0.68 2.37 -27.65
C ARG A 271 -0.55 1.86 -28.39
N ASP A 272 -0.49 1.83 -29.72
CA ASP A 272 -1.63 1.45 -30.55
C ASP A 272 -2.01 -0.03 -30.33
N TYR A 273 -1.01 -0.91 -30.20
CA TYR A 273 -1.26 -2.29 -29.80
C TYR A 273 -1.89 -2.41 -28.40
N LEU A 274 -1.39 -1.66 -27.41
CA LEU A 274 -1.91 -1.73 -26.05
C LEU A 274 -3.35 -1.22 -25.96
N ILE A 275 -3.76 -0.25 -26.76
CA ILE A 275 -5.15 0.21 -26.82
C ILE A 275 -6.06 -0.94 -27.25
N GLU A 276 -5.73 -1.64 -28.32
CA GLU A 276 -6.54 -2.76 -28.83
C GLU A 276 -6.47 -3.98 -27.90
N TYR A 277 -5.29 -4.26 -27.33
CA TYR A 277 -5.14 -5.38 -26.41
C TYR A 277 -5.87 -5.15 -25.09
N ALA A 278 -5.84 -3.94 -24.54
CA ALA A 278 -6.62 -3.60 -23.35
C ALA A 278 -8.12 -3.79 -23.60
N LYS A 279 -8.64 -3.33 -24.76
CA LYS A 279 -10.04 -3.55 -25.15
C LYS A 279 -10.40 -5.05 -25.20
N SER A 280 -9.51 -5.89 -25.72
CA SER A 280 -9.75 -7.35 -25.75
C SER A 280 -9.83 -7.99 -24.37
N LEU A 281 -9.28 -7.32 -23.35
CA LEU A 281 -9.39 -7.69 -21.93
C LEU A 281 -10.58 -7.04 -21.22
N GLY A 282 -11.43 -6.28 -21.92
CA GLY A 282 -12.51 -5.50 -21.33
C GLY A 282 -12.04 -4.24 -20.58
N LEU A 283 -10.80 -3.78 -20.85
CA LEU A 283 -10.20 -2.62 -20.21
C LEU A 283 -10.08 -1.45 -21.20
N GLU A 284 -10.08 -0.23 -20.68
CA GLU A 284 -9.85 0.99 -21.45
C GLU A 284 -8.64 1.76 -20.92
N LEU A 285 -7.84 2.33 -21.83
CA LEU A 285 -6.77 3.26 -21.45
C LEU A 285 -7.32 4.68 -21.31
N ASN A 286 -6.82 5.40 -20.32
CA ASN A 286 -7.19 6.79 -20.10
C ASN A 286 -6.54 7.69 -21.15
N GLU A 287 -7.32 8.24 -22.08
CA GLU A 287 -6.84 9.07 -23.21
C GLU A 287 -5.94 10.23 -22.75
N LYS A 288 -6.24 10.89 -21.62
CA LYS A 288 -5.48 12.04 -21.12
C LYS A 288 -4.13 11.67 -20.53
N LYS A 289 -3.94 10.41 -20.15
CA LYS A 289 -2.71 9.88 -19.56
C LYS A 289 -1.96 8.93 -20.48
N ASN A 290 -2.50 8.67 -21.65
CA ASN A 290 -1.92 7.83 -22.70
C ASN A 290 -1.01 8.69 -23.58
N VAL A 291 0.21 9.00 -23.10
CA VAL A 291 1.07 10.05 -23.64
C VAL A 291 2.49 9.57 -23.89
N ILE A 292 3.02 9.88 -25.07
CA ILE A 292 4.44 9.73 -25.40
C ILE A 292 5.15 11.07 -25.18
N THR A 293 6.20 11.05 -24.36
CA THR A 293 7.01 12.24 -24.06
C THR A 293 8.45 12.00 -24.50
N PRO A 294 8.96 12.74 -25.53
CA PRO A 294 10.37 12.69 -25.91
C PRO A 294 11.28 13.18 -24.77
N PHE A 295 12.49 12.60 -24.63
CA PHE A 295 13.40 13.02 -23.56
C PHE A 295 14.04 14.38 -23.82
N ALA A 296 14.23 14.76 -25.07
CA ALA A 296 14.83 16.05 -25.44
C ALA A 296 14.00 17.22 -24.91
N ASN A 297 14.53 17.91 -23.90
CA ASN A 297 13.96 19.13 -23.28
C ASN A 297 12.59 18.98 -22.60
N HIS A 298 12.05 17.77 -22.43
CA HIS A 298 10.76 17.54 -21.82
C HIS A 298 10.89 16.92 -20.44
N SER A 299 9.86 17.11 -19.62
CA SER A 299 9.67 16.44 -18.33
C SER A 299 8.32 15.75 -18.35
N PHE A 300 8.24 14.61 -17.72
CA PHE A 300 7.02 13.83 -17.55
C PHE A 300 6.64 13.71 -16.07
N ARG A 301 5.44 13.19 -15.79
CA ARG A 301 4.96 12.98 -14.41
C ARG A 301 4.69 11.50 -14.20
N PHE A 302 5.22 10.95 -13.12
CA PHE A 302 4.92 9.58 -12.71
C PHE A 302 4.83 9.50 -11.18
N LEU A 303 3.83 8.80 -10.66
CA LEU A 303 3.56 8.66 -9.22
C LEU A 303 3.61 10.01 -8.47
N LYS A 304 2.93 11.03 -9.01
CA LYS A 304 2.84 12.40 -8.47
C LYS A 304 4.15 13.21 -8.49
N MET A 305 5.24 12.67 -9.06
CA MET A 305 6.52 13.36 -9.23
C MET A 305 6.68 13.90 -10.65
N ARG A 306 7.42 14.99 -10.79
CA ARG A 306 7.89 15.51 -12.06
C ARG A 306 9.33 15.06 -12.28
N ILE A 307 9.56 14.35 -13.38
CA ILE A 307 10.81 13.67 -13.67
C ILE A 307 11.38 14.22 -14.98
N ARG A 308 12.69 14.42 -15.01
CA ARG A 308 13.42 14.85 -16.19
C ARG A 308 14.75 14.11 -16.29
N LEU A 309 15.06 13.65 -17.49
CA LEU A 309 16.38 13.18 -17.85
C LEU A 309 17.16 14.40 -18.44
N GLU A 310 18.23 14.78 -17.78
CA GLU A 310 19.05 15.95 -18.20
C GLU A 310 20.09 15.57 -19.25
N PRO A 311 20.59 16.53 -20.06
CA PRO A 311 21.67 16.30 -21.03
C PRO A 311 22.96 15.75 -20.39
N SER A 312 23.13 15.92 -19.11
CA SER A 312 24.25 15.34 -18.33
C SER A 312 24.05 13.86 -17.97
N GLY A 313 22.90 13.27 -18.30
CA GLY A 313 22.51 11.92 -17.86
C GLY A 313 21.94 11.86 -16.45
N LYS A 314 21.86 12.99 -15.75
CA LYS A 314 21.25 13.04 -14.42
C LYS A 314 19.73 12.92 -14.53
N VAL A 315 19.15 12.00 -13.73
CA VAL A 315 17.71 11.90 -13.54
C VAL A 315 17.31 12.80 -12.38
N VAL A 316 16.49 13.81 -12.65
CA VAL A 316 16.00 14.76 -11.63
C VAL A 316 14.53 14.48 -11.36
N MET A 317 14.21 14.19 -10.11
CA MET A 317 12.86 13.98 -9.62
C MET A 317 12.44 15.10 -8.67
N LYS A 318 11.38 15.84 -8.99
CA LYS A 318 10.92 16.96 -8.16
C LYS A 318 9.44 16.83 -7.82
N LEU A 319 9.06 17.39 -6.69
CA LEU A 319 7.65 17.57 -6.32
C LEU A 319 6.94 18.43 -7.36
N SER A 320 5.71 18.09 -7.68
CA SER A 320 4.88 18.92 -8.53
C SER A 320 4.48 20.21 -7.80
N ARG A 321 4.40 21.33 -8.53
CA ARG A 321 3.91 22.61 -7.98
C ARG A 321 2.53 22.49 -7.36
N ASN A 322 1.67 21.66 -7.92
CA ASN A 322 0.33 21.42 -7.41
C ASN A 322 0.36 20.71 -6.05
N SER A 323 1.25 19.73 -5.85
CA SER A 323 1.43 19.06 -4.56
C SER A 323 1.84 20.04 -3.46
N ILE A 324 2.78 20.96 -3.78
CA ILE A 324 3.24 21.99 -2.83
C ILE A 324 2.12 22.97 -2.49
N LYS A 325 1.35 23.42 -3.50
CA LYS A 325 0.18 24.30 -3.28
C LYS A 325 -0.90 23.61 -2.44
N ALA A 326 -1.17 22.34 -2.74
CA ALA A 326 -2.20 21.56 -2.04
C ALA A 326 -1.84 21.36 -0.56
N ILE A 327 -0.59 21.01 -0.23
CA ILE A 327 -0.20 20.84 1.17
C ILE A 327 -0.22 22.17 1.92
N ARG A 328 0.24 23.27 1.32
CA ARG A 328 0.15 24.60 1.95
C ARG A 328 -1.27 24.98 2.31
N ARG A 329 -2.22 24.81 1.36
CA ARG A 329 -3.64 25.06 1.58
C ARG A 329 -4.21 24.15 2.68
N LYS A 330 -3.85 22.87 2.66
CA LYS A 330 -4.28 21.88 3.66
C LYS A 330 -3.81 22.29 5.06
N LEU A 331 -2.57 22.70 5.21
CA LEU A 331 -2.01 23.13 6.49
C LEU A 331 -2.68 24.41 7.03
N GLN A 332 -3.05 25.36 6.15
CA GLN A 332 -3.82 26.56 6.54
C GLN A 332 -5.20 26.17 7.05
N ILE A 333 -5.90 25.26 6.36
CA ILE A 333 -7.21 24.74 6.81
C ILE A 333 -7.07 24.02 8.15
N PHE A 334 -6.05 23.20 8.33
CA PHE A 334 -5.79 22.53 9.60
C PHE A 334 -5.54 23.51 10.73
N ARG A 335 -4.79 24.59 10.46
CA ARG A 335 -4.59 25.64 11.45
C ARG A 335 -5.91 26.22 11.93
N LEU A 336 -6.78 26.61 10.99
CA LEU A 336 -8.12 27.13 11.34
C LEU A 336 -8.93 26.13 12.17
N TRP A 337 -8.94 24.86 11.76
CA TRP A 337 -9.69 23.83 12.48
C TRP A 337 -9.13 23.51 13.86
N VAL A 338 -7.80 23.62 14.04
CA VAL A 338 -7.17 23.48 15.35
C VAL A 338 -7.55 24.67 16.25
N ASP A 339 -7.53 25.91 15.72
CA ASP A 339 -7.95 27.10 16.44
C ASP A 339 -9.43 27.03 16.88
N GLU A 340 -10.27 26.43 16.05
CA GLU A 340 -11.70 26.22 16.34
C GLU A 340 -11.97 24.97 17.20
N GLY A 341 -10.95 24.22 17.61
CA GLY A 341 -11.09 22.97 18.38
C GLY A 341 -11.75 21.81 17.64
N LYS A 342 -11.90 21.91 16.28
CA LYS A 342 -12.53 20.91 15.42
C LYS A 342 -11.58 19.78 15.00
N PHE A 343 -10.27 20.00 15.09
CA PHE A 343 -9.24 19.09 14.64
C PHE A 343 -8.06 19.10 15.62
N SER A 344 -7.44 17.96 15.85
CA SER A 344 -6.30 17.92 16.75
C SER A 344 -5.00 18.35 16.05
N ALA A 345 -4.11 19.03 16.76
CA ALA A 345 -2.79 19.35 16.27
C ALA A 345 -2.00 18.08 15.92
N GLU A 346 -2.20 17.00 16.65
CA GLU A 346 -1.58 15.69 16.41
C GLU A 346 -1.95 15.09 15.05
N ASP A 347 -3.23 15.21 14.66
CA ASP A 347 -3.69 14.76 13.34
C ASP A 347 -3.10 15.63 12.22
N ALA A 348 -2.90 16.94 12.47
CA ALA A 348 -2.21 17.84 11.54
C ALA A 348 -0.73 17.42 11.36
N PHE A 349 -0.05 17.08 12.45
CA PHE A 349 1.33 16.60 12.44
C PHE A 349 1.45 15.29 11.67
N THR A 350 0.60 14.32 11.95
CA THR A 350 0.56 13.02 11.25
C THR A 350 0.32 13.19 9.76
N SER A 351 -0.60 14.08 9.39
CA SER A 351 -0.89 14.38 7.99
C SER A 351 0.28 15.06 7.27
N TYR A 352 0.96 16.00 7.94
CA TYR A 352 2.15 16.64 7.37
C TYR A 352 3.31 15.65 7.22
N GLN A 353 3.54 14.79 8.20
CA GLN A 353 4.58 13.76 8.16
C GLN A 353 4.36 12.78 7.00
N SER A 354 3.13 12.37 6.75
CA SER A 354 2.80 11.52 5.59
C SER A 354 3.21 12.18 4.27
N TRP A 355 2.89 13.46 4.09
CA TRP A 355 3.32 14.23 2.92
C TRP A 355 4.85 14.40 2.86
N ARG A 356 5.48 14.70 3.99
CA ARG A 356 6.93 14.89 4.11
C ARG A 356 7.69 13.62 3.71
N SER A 357 7.25 12.46 4.18
CA SER A 357 7.83 11.16 3.82
C SER A 357 7.75 10.89 2.31
N HIS A 358 6.64 11.28 1.66
CA HIS A 358 6.55 11.22 0.21
C HIS A 358 7.52 12.23 -0.46
N ALA A 359 7.62 13.44 0.07
CA ALA A 359 8.48 14.51 -0.47
C ALA A 359 9.98 14.19 -0.36
N GLN A 360 10.41 13.44 0.64
CA GLN A 360 11.80 13.01 0.83
C GLN A 360 12.34 12.11 -0.30
N ARG A 361 11.44 11.47 -1.09
CA ARG A 361 11.80 10.69 -2.27
C ARG A 361 12.26 11.52 -3.46
N CYS A 362 12.15 12.84 -3.36
CA CYS A 362 12.43 13.78 -4.45
C CYS A 362 13.69 14.59 -4.20
N ASP A 363 14.35 15.03 -5.29
CA ASP A 363 15.44 16.00 -5.27
C ASP A 363 14.93 17.44 -4.96
N SER A 364 14.07 17.58 -3.96
CA SER A 364 13.40 18.83 -3.61
C SER A 364 13.75 19.34 -2.23
N TYR A 365 15.01 19.15 -1.81
CA TYR A 365 15.50 19.45 -0.46
C TYR A 365 15.19 20.87 0.02
N GLN A 366 15.44 21.89 -0.82
CA GLN A 366 15.15 23.30 -0.49
C GLN A 366 13.63 23.51 -0.28
N THR A 367 12.80 22.89 -1.12
CA THR A 367 11.35 22.98 -1.00
C THR A 367 10.86 22.29 0.28
N LEU A 368 11.42 21.13 0.59
CA LEU A 368 11.10 20.39 1.80
C LEU A 368 11.47 21.21 3.04
N HIS A 369 12.70 21.73 3.10
CA HIS A 369 13.15 22.59 4.18
C HIS A 369 12.26 23.84 4.36
N ALA A 370 11.92 24.53 3.26
CA ALA A 370 11.02 25.67 3.32
C ALA A 370 9.60 25.29 3.82
N MET A 371 9.14 24.07 3.51
CA MET A 371 7.86 23.58 4.01
C MET A 371 7.93 23.17 5.48
N ASP A 372 9.04 22.61 5.93
CA ASP A 372 9.29 22.31 7.35
C ASP A 372 9.23 23.61 8.19
N ILE A 373 9.93 24.67 7.74
CA ILE A 373 9.86 25.99 8.38
C ILE A 373 8.42 26.54 8.38
N TYR A 374 7.73 26.42 7.26
CA TYR A 374 6.36 26.89 7.16
C TYR A 374 5.41 26.15 8.11
N PHE A 375 5.54 24.82 8.21
CA PHE A 375 4.79 24.00 9.14
C PHE A 375 5.05 24.41 10.60
N VAL A 376 6.32 24.55 10.97
CA VAL A 376 6.73 25.00 12.33
C VAL A 376 6.08 26.34 12.69
N LYS A 377 6.13 27.32 11.77
CA LYS A 377 5.50 28.64 12.00
C LYS A 377 4.01 28.56 12.25
N LEU A 378 3.29 27.68 11.55
CA LEU A 378 1.86 27.53 11.71
C LEU A 378 1.46 26.89 13.05
N PHE A 379 2.26 25.94 13.55
CA PHE A 379 1.93 25.13 14.72
C PHE A 379 2.93 25.33 15.87
N GLN A 380 3.61 26.48 15.93
CA GLN A 380 4.64 26.76 16.91
C GLN A 380 4.17 26.62 18.36
N LYS A 381 2.94 27.06 18.66
CA LYS A 381 2.34 27.00 19.98
C LYS A 381 2.15 25.56 20.43
N GLU A 382 1.50 24.76 19.63
CA GLU A 382 1.17 23.35 19.93
C GLU A 382 2.44 22.48 19.98
N LEU A 383 3.41 22.77 19.13
CA LEU A 383 4.71 22.10 19.17
C LEU A 383 5.48 22.44 20.45
N ALA A 384 5.41 23.68 20.93
CA ALA A 384 6.03 24.10 22.19
C ALA A 384 5.32 23.46 23.41
N GLU A 385 3.99 23.38 23.38
CA GLU A 385 3.20 22.71 24.43
C GLU A 385 3.50 21.22 24.49
N ARG A 386 3.62 20.56 23.34
CA ARG A 386 3.97 19.15 23.24
C ARG A 386 5.36 18.83 23.80
N ASN A 387 6.31 19.74 23.59
CA ASN A 387 7.71 19.60 23.98
C ASN A 387 8.09 20.65 25.03
N ASN A 388 7.37 20.72 26.14
CA ASN A 388 7.54 21.71 27.20
C ASN A 388 8.98 21.97 27.72
N LYS A 389 9.97 21.22 27.23
CA LYS A 389 11.40 21.36 27.57
C LYS A 389 12.23 22.12 26.53
N PHE A 390 11.66 22.48 25.36
CA PHE A 390 12.47 23.03 24.26
C PHE A 390 11.94 24.37 23.76
N LYS A 391 12.80 25.39 23.87
CA LYS A 391 12.60 26.64 23.12
C LYS A 391 12.89 26.36 21.65
N CYS A 392 11.91 26.61 20.79
CA CYS A 392 12.03 26.46 19.36
C CYS A 392 13.12 27.41 18.83
N THR A 393 14.25 26.87 18.45
CA THR A 393 15.25 27.50 17.61
C THR A 393 15.33 26.77 16.28
N LEU A 394 16.07 27.25 15.32
CA LEU A 394 16.04 26.86 13.90
C LEU A 394 16.28 25.38 13.60
N ASP A 395 16.71 24.56 14.55
CA ASP A 395 16.97 23.15 14.36
C ASP A 395 15.82 22.30 14.86
N ALA A 396 15.32 21.40 14.02
CA ALA A 396 14.28 20.44 14.33
C ALA A 396 14.60 19.09 13.71
N LYS A 397 14.41 18.02 14.48
CA LYS A 397 14.46 16.64 13.99
C LYS A 397 13.13 15.95 14.26
N TRP A 398 12.73 15.14 13.29
CA TRP A 398 11.56 14.29 13.44
C TRP A 398 11.96 12.99 14.10
N ASP A 399 11.30 12.66 15.19
CA ASP A 399 11.35 11.36 15.82
C ASP A 399 10.04 10.61 15.59
N TYR A 400 10.12 9.31 15.34
CA TYR A 400 8.95 8.49 14.99
C TYR A 400 7.91 8.40 16.11
N GLU A 401 8.36 8.39 17.37
CA GLU A 401 7.48 8.21 18.52
C GLU A 401 6.94 9.52 19.08
N VAL A 402 7.75 10.56 19.08
CA VAL A 402 7.43 11.86 19.72
C VAL A 402 7.17 12.99 18.73
N GLY A 403 7.43 12.76 17.47
CA GLY A 403 7.25 13.78 16.44
C GLY A 403 8.42 14.74 16.34
N TRP A 404 8.14 16.04 16.14
CA TRP A 404 9.19 17.05 15.98
C TRP A 404 9.88 17.35 17.31
N ILE A 405 11.19 17.15 17.36
CA ILE A 405 12.05 17.53 18.47
C ILE A 405 12.80 18.81 18.06
N TYR A 406 12.60 19.87 18.83
CA TYR A 406 13.29 21.14 18.67
C TYR A 406 14.40 21.25 19.69
N PHE A 407 15.58 21.68 19.27
CA PHE A 407 16.75 21.77 20.13
C PHE A 407 17.65 22.97 19.76
N THR A 408 18.32 23.50 20.77
CA THR A 408 19.29 24.59 20.59
C THR A 408 20.71 24.08 20.34
N SER A 409 20.97 22.80 20.69
CA SER A 409 22.28 22.16 20.49
C SER A 409 22.12 20.64 20.37
N ILE A 410 23.10 19.99 19.69
CA ILE A 410 23.15 18.51 19.57
C ILE A 410 23.21 17.83 20.95
N LYS A 411 23.84 18.48 21.96
CA LYS A 411 23.88 17.97 23.33
C LYS A 411 22.49 17.91 23.94
N GLU A 412 21.71 18.94 23.74
CA GLU A 412 20.30 19.01 24.19
C GLU A 412 19.45 17.95 23.49
N TYR A 413 19.59 17.79 22.17
CA TYR A 413 18.90 16.74 21.41
C TYR A 413 19.20 15.34 21.96
N LYS A 414 20.47 15.01 22.24
CA LYS A 414 20.86 13.73 22.82
C LYS A 414 20.30 13.52 24.23
N ALA A 415 20.25 14.59 25.04
CA ALA A 415 19.64 14.51 26.36
C ALA A 415 18.14 14.21 26.32
N VAL A 416 17.43 14.78 25.33
CA VAL A 416 16.01 14.47 25.08
C VAL A 416 15.81 13.03 24.69
N LEU A 417 16.60 12.53 23.75
CA LEU A 417 16.49 11.12 23.33
C LEU A 417 16.72 10.18 24.53
N ALA A 418 17.72 10.46 25.37
CA ALA A 418 17.98 9.67 26.56
C ALA A 418 16.82 9.71 27.57
N GLU A 419 16.17 10.86 27.75
CA GLU A 419 15.00 11.01 28.62
C GLU A 419 13.78 10.27 28.05
N LEU A 420 13.57 10.32 26.73
CA LEU A 420 12.50 9.59 26.06
C LEU A 420 12.70 8.09 26.16
N ASP A 421 13.94 7.60 25.96
CA ASP A 421 14.28 6.19 26.11
C ASP A 421 14.05 5.73 27.56
N ARG A 422 14.45 6.53 28.55
CA ARG A 422 14.20 6.24 29.97
C ARG A 422 12.69 6.15 30.26
N THR A 423 11.91 7.11 29.80
CA THR A 423 10.45 7.13 29.98
C THR A 423 9.78 5.94 29.29
N ARG A 424 10.25 5.57 28.10
CA ARG A 424 9.78 4.41 27.36
C ARG A 424 10.09 3.10 28.11
N TYR A 425 11.32 2.96 28.61
CA TYR A 425 11.73 1.81 29.40
C TYR A 425 10.91 1.68 30.69
N GLU A 426 10.70 2.75 31.43
CA GLU A 426 9.86 2.77 32.62
C GLU A 426 8.41 2.36 32.33
N ARG A 427 7.83 2.83 31.22
CA ARG A 427 6.50 2.43 30.78
C ARG A 427 6.46 0.95 30.40
N TYR A 428 7.47 0.46 29.70
CA TYR A 428 7.60 -0.95 29.33
C TYR A 428 7.68 -1.84 30.58
N MET A 429 8.54 -1.49 31.54
CA MET A 429 8.71 -2.23 32.82
C MET A 429 7.46 -2.22 33.71
N ASN A 430 6.64 -1.17 33.60
CA ASN A 430 5.35 -1.09 34.29
C ASN A 430 4.20 -1.77 33.53
N GLY A 431 4.49 -2.60 32.56
CA GLY A 431 3.50 -3.33 31.76
C GLY A 431 2.63 -2.44 30.85
N PHE A 432 3.11 -1.23 30.56
CA PHE A 432 2.38 -0.27 29.80
C PHE A 432 2.73 -0.35 28.31
N VAL A 433 1.75 -0.69 27.45
CA VAL A 433 1.94 -0.68 26.00
C VAL A 433 1.56 0.69 25.47
N PRO A 434 2.49 1.46 24.84
CA PRO A 434 2.21 2.80 24.32
C PRO A 434 1.02 2.88 23.36
N LEU A 435 0.69 1.79 22.69
CA LEU A 435 -0.51 1.64 21.86
C LEU A 435 -1.81 1.72 22.66
N CYS A 436 -1.84 1.21 23.90
CA CYS A 436 -3.03 1.26 24.76
C CYS A 436 -3.38 2.69 25.15
N ASP A 437 -2.40 3.56 25.45
CA ASP A 437 -2.65 4.97 25.78
C ASP A 437 -3.27 5.74 24.63
N ARG A 438 -2.77 5.53 23.43
CA ARG A 438 -3.36 6.15 22.23
C ARG A 438 -4.77 5.64 21.97
N TRP A 439 -5.04 4.41 22.34
CA TRP A 439 -6.35 3.80 22.23
C TRP A 439 -7.31 4.34 23.29
N GLU A 440 -6.92 4.33 24.54
CA GLU A 440 -7.71 4.88 25.63
C GLU A 440 -8.07 6.33 25.33
N TRP A 441 -7.11 7.14 24.89
CA TRP A 441 -7.37 8.54 24.54
C TRP A 441 -8.30 8.67 23.32
N ARG A 442 -8.07 7.89 22.24
CA ARG A 442 -8.93 7.91 21.05
C ARG A 442 -10.32 7.35 21.33
N MET A 443 -10.42 6.35 22.18
CA MET A 443 -11.71 5.79 22.60
C MET A 443 -12.46 6.76 23.51
N GLN A 444 -11.80 7.46 24.43
CA GLN A 444 -12.39 8.54 25.22
C GLN A 444 -12.93 9.67 24.35
N GLN A 445 -12.24 10.01 23.27
CA GLN A 445 -12.67 11.07 22.35
C GLN A 445 -13.79 10.64 21.40
N ARG A 446 -13.88 9.36 21.03
CA ARG A 446 -14.78 8.86 19.97
C ARG A 446 -15.89 7.94 20.45
N SER A 447 -15.78 7.32 21.61
CA SER A 447 -16.80 6.45 22.17
C SER A 447 -17.22 6.96 23.56
N LYS A 448 -18.51 7.27 23.68
CA LYS A 448 -19.17 7.52 24.99
C LYS A 448 -19.58 6.19 25.68
N SER A 449 -19.13 5.05 25.18
CA SER A 449 -19.52 3.73 25.67
C SER A 449 -18.61 3.29 26.81
N ALA A 450 -19.15 3.22 28.02
CA ALA A 450 -18.50 2.64 29.19
C ALA A 450 -18.07 1.17 28.97
N GLU A 451 -18.76 0.45 28.10
CA GLU A 451 -18.53 -0.94 27.75
C GLU A 451 -17.23 -1.13 26.95
N ALA A 452 -16.95 -0.26 25.96
CA ALA A 452 -15.68 -0.27 25.23
C ALA A 452 -14.48 0.03 26.13
N PHE A 453 -14.68 0.82 27.17
CA PHE A 453 -13.65 1.13 28.18
C PHE A 453 -13.38 -0.06 29.10
N ALA A 454 -14.42 -0.81 29.48
CA ALA A 454 -14.28 -2.04 30.27
C ALA A 454 -13.52 -3.12 29.47
N ILE A 455 -13.85 -3.30 28.18
CA ILE A 455 -13.16 -4.24 27.28
C ILE A 455 -11.67 -3.88 27.10
N LEU A 456 -11.34 -2.59 26.94
CA LEU A 456 -9.94 -2.14 26.86
C LEU A 456 -9.17 -2.39 28.15
N ARG A 457 -9.81 -2.22 29.31
CA ARG A 457 -9.20 -2.51 30.61
C ARG A 457 -8.95 -4.01 30.77
N GLU A 458 -9.90 -4.85 30.38
CA GLU A 458 -9.77 -6.31 30.41
C GLU A 458 -8.68 -6.82 29.45
N LEU A 459 -8.58 -6.28 28.23
CA LEU A 459 -7.47 -6.53 27.33
C LEU A 459 -6.12 -6.15 27.93
N ARG A 460 -6.04 -5.00 28.60
CA ARG A 460 -4.84 -4.55 29.28
C ARG A 460 -4.43 -5.48 30.41
N GLU A 461 -5.38 -5.91 31.24
CA GLU A 461 -5.13 -6.77 32.41
C GLU A 461 -4.78 -8.21 32.00
N ASN A 462 -5.42 -8.74 30.95
CA ASN A 462 -5.27 -10.16 30.57
C ASN A 462 -4.17 -10.43 29.52
N PHE A 463 -3.87 -9.48 28.62
CA PHE A 463 -2.93 -9.70 27.51
C PHE A 463 -1.59 -8.96 27.64
N TYR A 464 -1.48 -8.02 28.57
CA TYR A 464 -0.29 -7.19 28.76
C TYR A 464 0.25 -7.23 30.19
N LEU A 465 -0.03 -8.29 30.91
CA LEU A 465 0.65 -8.55 32.18
C LEU A 465 2.15 -8.68 31.94
N PRO A 466 3.01 -8.08 32.79
CA PRO A 466 4.45 -8.26 32.67
C PRO A 466 4.75 -9.76 32.73
N VAL A 467 5.57 -10.24 31.82
CA VAL A 467 6.17 -11.56 31.93
C VAL A 467 6.99 -11.49 33.20
N GLU A 468 6.54 -12.17 34.25
CA GLU A 468 7.34 -12.31 35.45
C GLU A 468 8.69 -12.92 35.03
N SER A 469 9.76 -12.17 35.19
CA SER A 469 11.11 -12.67 35.04
C SER A 469 11.29 -13.74 36.12
N ASN A 470 11.09 -14.99 35.78
CA ASN A 470 11.57 -16.10 36.60
C ASN A 470 13.09 -15.99 36.63
N ASN A 471 13.59 -15.62 37.82
CA ASN A 471 15.00 -15.70 38.21
C ASN A 471 15.55 -17.12 38.00
#